data_b475b00c4920fa02fd59a9ab1a808466
#
_entry.id   b475b00c4920fa02fd59a9ab1a808466
#
_cell.length_a   1.000
_cell.length_b   1.000
_cell.length_c   1.000
_cell.angle_alpha   90.00
_cell.angle_beta   90.00
_cell.angle_gamma   90.00
#
_symmetry.space_group_name_H-M   'P 1'
#
loop_
_entity.id
_entity.type
_entity.pdbx_description
1 polymer ?
#
loop_
_entity_poly.entity_id
_entity_poly.type
_entity_poly.pdbx_seq_one_letter_code
_entity_poly.pdbx_strand_id
1 'polypeptide(L)'
;MNRKTQRPVSIRTYLSRKLLFFIVPIILSLVISNMLAIHTVTERVTELNYNMLSLYMENMEERLADVDLKLYNLLVLDDSVSALEHSPSRDRLALNVSALARRLSENLAAYSTIEGIFVYDRRWDVSVNAKNTAAYFLDQQQMKEMLREAQDAVDYGESRYTRRQWFPVRVGGVELLLCDVSDQEIRTGAYVSVDAWMRQLEERTQGQFDCLYLEDASGQAWGAQPPENPSKYLAIRVPNQS
;
A
#
# COMPACT_ATOMS: atom_id res chain seq x y z
N MET A 1 -70.38 -11.32 -54.36
CA MET A 1 -69.07 -11.89 -54.77
C MET A 1 -68.00 -10.76 -54.70
N ASN A 2 -67.24 -10.70 -53.61
CA ASN A 2 -66.28 -9.60 -53.39
C ASN A 2 -64.88 -10.08 -53.82
N ARG A 3 -64.48 -9.74 -55.02
CA ARG A 3 -63.10 -9.97 -55.51
C ARG A 3 -62.15 -8.99 -54.81
N LYS A 4 -61.43 -9.43 -53.83
CA LYS A 4 -60.28 -8.72 -53.28
C LYS A 4 -59.22 -8.59 -54.38
N THR A 5 -59.08 -7.40 -54.94
CA THR A 5 -57.97 -7.03 -55.84
C THR A 5 -56.65 -7.10 -55.08
N GLN A 6 -55.93 -8.20 -55.25
CA GLN A 6 -54.55 -8.30 -54.78
C GLN A 6 -53.71 -7.29 -55.58
N ARG A 7 -53.24 -6.24 -54.89
CA ARG A 7 -52.26 -5.31 -55.48
C ARG A 7 -50.97 -6.06 -55.76
N PRO A 8 -50.38 -5.99 -56.94
CA PRO A 8 -49.12 -6.64 -57.26
C PRO A 8 -48.04 -6.06 -56.36
N VAL A 9 -47.46 -6.89 -55.49
CA VAL A 9 -46.30 -6.50 -54.67
C VAL A 9 -45.11 -6.35 -55.63
N SER A 10 -44.50 -5.17 -55.69
CA SER A 10 -43.30 -4.93 -56.51
C SER A 10 -42.19 -5.96 -56.17
N ILE A 11 -41.60 -6.57 -57.16
CA ILE A 11 -40.47 -7.53 -57.03
C ILE A 11 -39.36 -6.94 -56.14
N ARG A 12 -39.15 -5.68 -56.24
CA ARG A 12 -38.19 -4.91 -55.44
C ARG A 12 -38.50 -4.97 -53.94
N THR A 13 -39.79 -4.80 -53.56
CA THR A 13 -40.24 -4.87 -52.16
C THR A 13 -40.14 -6.27 -51.61
N TYR A 14 -40.43 -7.30 -52.44
CA TYR A 14 -40.32 -8.70 -52.06
C TYR A 14 -38.85 -9.10 -51.82
N LEU A 15 -37.95 -8.67 -52.72
CA LEU A 15 -36.49 -8.94 -52.59
C LEU A 15 -35.90 -8.26 -51.40
N SER A 16 -36.22 -6.97 -51.17
CA SER A 16 -35.79 -6.22 -49.98
C SER A 16 -36.22 -6.88 -48.70
N ARG A 17 -37.45 -7.38 -48.64
CA ARG A 17 -37.98 -8.01 -47.42
C ARG A 17 -37.30 -9.34 -47.12
N LYS A 18 -36.97 -10.12 -48.15
CA LYS A 18 -36.19 -11.36 -47.96
C LYS A 18 -34.74 -11.08 -47.54
N LEU A 19 -34.13 -10.09 -48.16
CA LEU A 19 -32.77 -9.68 -47.83
C LEU A 19 -32.66 -9.14 -46.40
N LEU A 20 -33.63 -8.36 -45.96
CA LEU A 20 -33.74 -7.91 -44.57
C LEU A 20 -33.87 -9.04 -43.58
N PHE A 21 -34.67 -10.08 -43.95
CA PHE A 21 -34.87 -11.27 -43.09
C PHE A 21 -33.60 -12.07 -42.87
N PHE A 22 -32.63 -12.04 -43.82
CA PHE A 22 -31.33 -12.69 -43.63
C PHE A 22 -30.28 -11.78 -42.97
N ILE A 23 -30.29 -10.51 -43.29
CA ILE A 23 -29.30 -9.55 -42.78
C ILE A 23 -29.53 -9.26 -41.28
N VAL A 24 -30.79 -9.10 -40.85
CA VAL A 24 -31.11 -8.74 -39.47
C VAL A 24 -30.61 -9.78 -38.46
N PRO A 25 -30.83 -11.10 -38.63
CA PRO A 25 -30.28 -12.09 -37.69
C PRO A 25 -28.77 -12.17 -37.71
N ILE A 26 -28.11 -11.93 -38.85
CA ILE A 26 -26.64 -11.90 -38.93
C ILE A 26 -26.09 -10.73 -38.12
N ILE A 27 -26.66 -9.53 -38.31
CA ILE A 27 -26.27 -8.34 -37.54
C ILE A 27 -26.51 -8.55 -36.05
N LEU A 28 -27.68 -9.11 -35.68
CA LEU A 28 -28.04 -9.39 -34.28
C LEU A 28 -27.07 -10.39 -33.67
N SER A 29 -26.74 -11.47 -34.36
CA SER A 29 -25.76 -12.47 -33.93
C SER A 29 -24.39 -11.85 -33.72
N LEU A 30 -23.95 -10.97 -34.60
CA LEU A 30 -22.68 -10.28 -34.52
C LEU A 30 -22.62 -9.30 -33.33
N VAL A 31 -23.72 -8.59 -33.06
CA VAL A 31 -23.84 -7.70 -31.90
C VAL A 31 -23.79 -8.50 -30.59
N ILE A 32 -24.56 -9.60 -30.51
CA ILE A 32 -24.58 -10.47 -29.33
C ILE A 32 -23.20 -11.09 -29.09
N SER A 33 -22.57 -11.60 -30.16
CA SER A 33 -21.21 -12.17 -30.06
C SER A 33 -20.20 -11.16 -29.59
N ASN A 34 -20.26 -9.92 -30.08
CA ASN A 34 -19.38 -8.85 -29.65
C ASN A 34 -19.61 -8.43 -28.20
N MET A 35 -20.87 -8.34 -27.75
CA MET A 35 -21.20 -8.06 -26.36
C MET A 35 -20.68 -9.16 -25.42
N LEU A 36 -20.85 -10.43 -25.79
CA LEU A 36 -20.31 -11.56 -25.01
C LEU A 36 -18.79 -11.55 -24.96
N ALA A 37 -18.12 -11.26 -26.08
CA ALA A 37 -16.67 -11.14 -26.14
C ALA A 37 -16.16 -10.03 -25.23
N ILE A 38 -16.77 -8.82 -25.28
CA ILE A 38 -16.41 -7.70 -24.42
C ILE A 38 -16.62 -8.08 -22.96
N HIS A 39 -17.75 -8.67 -22.60
CA HIS A 39 -18.02 -9.09 -21.20
C HIS A 39 -16.94 -10.08 -20.71
N THR A 40 -16.68 -11.13 -21.48
CA THR A 40 -15.68 -12.14 -21.13
C THR A 40 -14.26 -11.54 -21.00
N VAL A 41 -13.87 -10.62 -21.90
CA VAL A 41 -12.57 -9.94 -21.81
C VAL A 41 -12.50 -9.06 -20.58
N THR A 42 -13.56 -8.29 -20.29
CA THR A 42 -13.61 -7.42 -19.12
C THR A 42 -13.51 -8.23 -17.82
N GLU A 43 -14.25 -9.34 -17.70
CA GLU A 43 -14.16 -10.23 -16.52
C GLU A 43 -12.74 -10.79 -16.34
N ARG A 44 -12.13 -11.28 -17.41
CA ARG A 44 -10.77 -11.84 -17.33
C ARG A 44 -9.72 -10.80 -16.98
N VAL A 45 -9.83 -9.59 -17.54
CA VAL A 45 -8.92 -8.49 -17.21
C VAL A 45 -9.07 -8.10 -15.74
N THR A 46 -10.31 -8.02 -15.23
CA THR A 46 -10.57 -7.71 -13.82
C THR A 46 -9.96 -8.80 -12.90
N GLU A 47 -10.15 -10.08 -13.23
CA GLU A 47 -9.58 -11.20 -12.49
C GLU A 47 -8.05 -11.18 -12.49
N LEU A 48 -7.43 -10.92 -13.65
CA LEU A 48 -5.98 -10.81 -13.76
C LEU A 48 -5.43 -9.64 -12.92
N ASN A 49 -6.10 -8.50 -12.96
CA ASN A 49 -5.71 -7.32 -12.18
C ASN A 49 -5.83 -7.59 -10.69
N TYR A 50 -6.91 -8.26 -10.26
CA TYR A 50 -7.08 -8.69 -8.88
C TYR A 50 -5.94 -9.61 -8.41
N ASN A 51 -5.65 -10.65 -9.19
CA ASN A 51 -4.59 -11.60 -8.85
C ASN A 51 -3.22 -10.92 -8.79
N MET A 52 -2.93 -10.00 -9.73
CA MET A 52 -1.69 -9.24 -9.74
C MET A 52 -1.56 -8.33 -8.51
N LEU A 53 -2.63 -7.63 -8.14
CA LEU A 53 -2.64 -6.77 -6.97
C LEU A 53 -2.51 -7.59 -5.67
N SER A 54 -3.20 -8.73 -5.58
CA SER A 54 -3.09 -9.65 -4.45
C SER A 54 -1.67 -10.18 -4.26
N LEU A 55 -1.02 -10.64 -5.34
CA LEU A 55 0.38 -11.09 -5.30
C LEU A 55 1.34 -9.97 -4.92
N TYR A 56 1.08 -8.75 -5.37
CA TYR A 56 1.89 -7.61 -4.98
C TYR A 56 1.75 -7.31 -3.48
N MET A 57 0.52 -7.33 -2.96
CA MET A 57 0.25 -7.12 -1.54
C MET A 57 0.91 -8.20 -0.68
N GLU A 58 0.77 -9.48 -1.05
CA GLU A 58 1.44 -10.61 -0.37
C GLU A 58 2.97 -10.42 -0.34
N ASN A 59 3.59 -10.05 -1.46
CA ASN A 59 5.02 -9.78 -1.51
C ASN A 59 5.43 -8.59 -0.63
N MET A 60 4.58 -7.55 -0.54
CA MET A 60 4.82 -6.41 0.33
C MET A 60 4.70 -6.79 1.81
N GLU A 61 3.68 -7.56 2.17
CA GLU A 61 3.51 -8.07 3.53
C GLU A 61 4.73 -8.89 4.00
N GLU A 62 5.23 -9.78 3.14
CA GLU A 62 6.44 -10.57 3.42
C GLU A 62 7.66 -9.65 3.67
N ARG A 63 7.87 -8.64 2.82
CA ARG A 63 8.96 -7.68 2.98
C ARG A 63 8.82 -6.83 4.25
N LEU A 64 7.60 -6.41 4.58
CA LEU A 64 7.33 -5.65 5.79
C LEU A 64 7.54 -6.52 7.05
N ALA A 65 7.20 -7.80 6.99
CA ALA A 65 7.47 -8.76 8.07
C ALA A 65 8.97 -8.99 8.29
N ASP A 66 9.77 -9.03 7.21
CA ASP A 66 11.23 -9.11 7.30
C ASP A 66 11.84 -7.88 7.99
N VAL A 67 11.32 -6.69 7.70
CA VAL A 67 11.75 -5.45 8.36
C VAL A 67 11.45 -5.51 9.85
N ASP A 68 10.26 -5.94 10.23
CA ASP A 68 9.84 -6.06 11.61
C ASP A 68 10.74 -7.03 12.41
N LEU A 69 11.04 -8.20 11.85
CA LEU A 69 12.01 -9.13 12.45
C LEU A 69 13.40 -8.49 12.62
N LYS A 70 13.82 -7.69 11.62
CA LYS A 70 15.11 -7.00 11.68
C LYS A 70 15.15 -5.93 12.76
N LEU A 71 14.06 -5.16 12.93
CA LEU A 71 13.96 -4.16 14.00
C LEU A 71 14.04 -4.82 15.40
N TYR A 72 13.38 -5.95 15.57
CA TYR A 72 13.48 -6.71 16.80
C TYR A 72 14.93 -7.16 17.06
N ASN A 73 15.60 -7.72 16.06
CA ASN A 73 17.00 -8.12 16.18
C ASN A 73 17.92 -6.93 16.45
N LEU A 74 17.65 -5.77 15.84
CA LEU A 74 18.40 -4.54 16.08
C LEU A 74 18.26 -4.10 17.54
N LEU A 75 17.06 -4.14 18.10
CA LEU A 75 16.83 -3.75 19.49
C LEU A 75 17.48 -4.73 20.50
N VAL A 76 17.35 -6.03 20.25
CA VAL A 76 17.68 -7.06 21.25
C VAL A 76 19.12 -7.54 21.15
N LEU A 77 19.68 -7.59 19.93
CA LEU A 77 20.95 -8.27 19.65
C LEU A 77 22.06 -7.33 19.14
N ASP A 78 21.77 -6.08 18.78
CA ASP A 78 22.78 -5.20 18.20
C ASP A 78 23.55 -4.46 19.29
N ASP A 79 24.87 -4.69 19.33
CA ASP A 79 25.78 -4.07 20.29
C ASP A 79 25.79 -2.54 20.20
N SER A 80 25.50 -1.96 19.03
CA SER A 80 25.47 -0.52 18.84
C SER A 80 24.29 0.13 19.55
N VAL A 81 23.13 -0.53 19.60
CA VAL A 81 21.95 -0.09 20.35
C VAL A 81 22.21 -0.23 21.85
N SER A 82 22.75 -1.36 22.29
CA SER A 82 23.13 -1.58 23.68
C SER A 82 24.21 -0.57 24.14
N ALA A 83 25.19 -0.22 23.29
CA ALA A 83 26.18 0.80 23.58
C ALA A 83 25.58 2.22 23.70
N LEU A 84 24.50 2.51 22.95
CA LEU A 84 23.77 3.77 23.09
C LEU A 84 23.08 3.82 24.45
N GLU A 85 22.32 2.78 24.79
CA GLU A 85 21.60 2.65 26.05
C GLU A 85 22.50 2.82 27.28
N HIS A 86 23.67 2.19 27.25
CA HIS A 86 24.61 2.17 28.38
C HIS A 86 25.68 3.29 28.32
N SER A 87 25.45 4.34 27.54
CA SER A 87 26.40 5.45 27.40
C SER A 87 26.63 6.16 28.75
N PRO A 88 27.89 6.19 29.28
CA PRO A 88 28.17 6.74 30.61
C PRO A 88 28.27 8.28 30.61
N SER A 89 28.47 8.91 29.46
CA SER A 89 28.64 10.36 29.32
C SER A 89 28.19 10.85 27.95
N ARG A 90 27.97 12.17 27.83
CA ARG A 90 27.59 12.81 26.57
C ARG A 90 28.64 12.65 25.46
N ASP A 91 29.93 12.63 25.79
CA ASP A 91 30.99 12.44 24.79
C ASP A 91 30.96 11.01 24.22
N ARG A 92 30.77 10.02 25.07
CA ARG A 92 30.57 8.63 24.64
C ARG A 92 29.28 8.45 23.84
N LEU A 93 28.20 9.11 24.27
CA LEU A 93 26.94 9.14 23.55
C LEU A 93 27.13 9.63 22.11
N ALA A 94 27.86 10.74 21.90
CA ALA A 94 28.11 11.28 20.56
C ALA A 94 28.83 10.27 19.64
N LEU A 95 29.82 9.53 20.19
CA LEU A 95 30.52 8.47 19.45
C LEU A 95 29.58 7.32 19.11
N ASN A 96 28.79 6.87 20.09
CA ASN A 96 27.83 5.76 19.91
C ASN A 96 26.72 6.14 18.91
N VAL A 97 26.21 7.37 18.95
CA VAL A 97 25.28 7.92 17.95
C VAL A 97 25.86 7.84 16.53
N SER A 98 27.12 8.27 16.34
CA SER A 98 27.77 8.21 15.03
C SER A 98 27.98 6.78 14.53
N ALA A 99 28.36 5.87 15.42
CA ALA A 99 28.52 4.46 15.09
C ALA A 99 27.18 3.82 14.70
N LEU A 100 26.14 4.08 15.49
CA LEU A 100 24.79 3.61 15.23
C LEU A 100 24.23 4.17 13.92
N ALA A 101 24.40 5.46 13.63
CA ALA A 101 23.96 6.09 12.39
C ALA A 101 24.53 5.39 11.15
N ARG A 102 25.83 5.06 11.19
CA ARG A 102 26.48 4.28 10.14
C ARG A 102 25.88 2.89 10.03
N ARG A 103 25.69 2.21 11.15
CA ARG A 103 25.10 0.86 11.19
C ARG A 103 23.66 0.82 10.65
N LEU A 104 22.84 1.83 11.00
CA LEU A 104 21.48 1.96 10.45
C LEU A 104 21.51 2.20 8.94
N SER A 105 22.45 3.01 8.44
CA SER A 105 22.59 3.26 7.00
C SER A 105 23.01 1.98 6.24
N GLU A 106 23.92 1.19 6.78
CA GLU A 106 24.31 -0.11 6.23
C GLU A 106 23.11 -1.10 6.21
N ASN A 107 22.35 -1.14 7.28
CA ASN A 107 21.15 -1.98 7.37
C ASN A 107 20.07 -1.53 6.37
N LEU A 108 19.82 -0.22 6.28
CA LEU A 108 18.81 0.34 5.39
C LEU A 108 19.11 0.06 3.91
N ALA A 109 20.38 0.06 3.52
CA ALA A 109 20.79 -0.22 2.14
C ALA A 109 20.34 -1.60 1.64
N ALA A 110 20.07 -2.56 2.56
CA ALA A 110 19.55 -3.88 2.23
C ALA A 110 18.02 -3.88 1.97
N TYR A 111 17.32 -2.80 2.34
CA TYR A 111 15.85 -2.72 2.29
C TYR A 111 15.38 -1.56 1.40
N SER A 112 15.19 -1.83 0.12
CA SER A 112 14.68 -0.83 -0.83
C SER A 112 13.20 -0.46 -0.62
N THR A 113 12.49 -1.22 0.22
CA THR A 113 11.04 -1.07 0.45
C THR A 113 10.73 0.00 1.48
N ILE A 114 11.66 0.28 2.41
CA ILE A 114 11.49 1.25 3.48
C ILE A 114 12.28 2.52 3.21
N GLU A 115 11.77 3.64 3.68
CA GLU A 115 12.40 4.95 3.47
C GLU A 115 13.36 5.33 4.58
N GLY A 116 13.11 4.85 5.79
CA GLY A 116 13.98 5.11 6.90
C GLY A 116 13.87 4.12 8.04
N ILE A 117 14.96 4.02 8.80
CA ILE A 117 15.06 3.29 10.06
C ILE A 117 15.54 4.28 11.12
N PHE A 118 14.99 4.18 12.32
CA PHE A 118 15.38 5.01 13.44
C PHE A 118 15.57 4.22 14.73
N VAL A 119 16.37 4.79 15.63
CA VAL A 119 16.49 4.40 17.04
C VAL A 119 16.32 5.65 17.88
N TYR A 120 15.45 5.59 18.87
CA TYR A 120 15.21 6.69 19.80
C TYR A 120 15.51 6.23 21.22
N ASP A 121 16.38 6.97 21.92
CA ASP A 121 16.72 6.79 23.33
C ASP A 121 15.95 7.85 24.16
N ARG A 122 15.04 7.38 25.01
CA ARG A 122 14.21 8.25 25.87
C ARG A 122 15.03 8.95 26.94
N ARG A 123 16.04 8.27 27.50
CA ARG A 123 16.86 8.78 28.60
C ARG A 123 17.66 10.01 28.16
N TRP A 124 18.22 9.97 26.96
CA TRP A 124 19.02 11.04 26.41
C TRP A 124 18.25 11.99 25.51
N ASP A 125 16.98 11.70 25.22
CA ASP A 125 16.14 12.40 24.24
C ASP A 125 16.84 12.56 22.87
N VAL A 126 17.47 11.47 22.41
CA VAL A 126 18.26 11.43 21.18
C VAL A 126 17.62 10.47 20.19
N SER A 127 17.39 10.94 18.98
CA SER A 127 17.01 10.09 17.85
C SER A 127 18.17 9.95 16.87
N VAL A 128 18.43 8.73 16.45
CA VAL A 128 19.38 8.38 15.39
C VAL A 128 18.58 7.77 14.26
N ASN A 129 18.67 8.36 13.07
CA ASN A 129 17.97 7.85 11.91
C ASN A 129 18.88 7.68 10.70
N ALA A 130 18.56 6.70 9.87
CA ALA A 130 19.11 6.55 8.55
C ALA A 130 17.97 6.64 7.54
N LYS A 131 18.25 7.23 6.38
CA LYS A 131 17.28 7.41 5.29
C LYS A 131 17.80 6.84 3.98
N ASN A 132 16.91 6.36 3.15
CA ASN A 132 17.21 6.09 1.77
C ASN A 132 17.29 7.42 0.97
N THR A 133 18.23 7.54 0.04
CA THR A 133 18.59 8.82 -0.61
C THR A 133 17.47 9.51 -1.39
N ALA A 134 16.45 8.76 -1.81
CA ALA A 134 15.31 9.27 -2.57
C ALA A 134 14.09 9.61 -1.70
N ALA A 135 14.17 9.37 -0.40
CA ALA A 135 13.01 9.33 0.47
C ALA A 135 12.74 10.64 1.20
N TYR A 136 11.51 10.79 1.67
CA TYR A 136 11.11 11.82 2.62
C TYR A 136 11.94 11.69 3.90
N PHE A 137 12.55 12.80 4.33
CA PHE A 137 13.36 12.84 5.54
C PHE A 137 12.57 13.44 6.70
N LEU A 138 12.39 12.67 7.75
CA LEU A 138 11.94 13.18 9.02
C LEU A 138 13.09 13.88 9.73
N ASP A 139 12.96 15.18 9.94
CA ASP A 139 13.87 15.89 10.82
C ASP A 139 13.68 15.49 12.29
N GLN A 140 14.52 15.99 13.19
CA GLN A 140 14.44 15.63 14.60
C GLN A 140 13.12 16.02 15.25
N GLN A 141 12.52 17.13 14.82
CA GLN A 141 11.23 17.60 15.35
C GLN A 141 10.08 16.73 14.86
N GLN A 142 10.07 16.42 13.58
CA GLN A 142 9.08 15.52 12.97
C GLN A 142 9.18 14.10 13.52
N MET A 143 10.42 13.62 13.78
CA MET A 143 10.63 12.33 14.44
C MET A 143 10.00 12.29 15.83
N LYS A 144 10.21 13.34 16.64
CA LYS A 144 9.61 13.44 17.97
C LYS A 144 8.09 13.55 17.91
N GLU A 145 7.55 14.28 16.96
CA GLU A 145 6.12 14.38 16.72
C GLU A 145 5.51 13.02 16.36
N MET A 146 6.13 12.31 15.42
CA MET A 146 5.74 10.95 15.04
C MET A 146 5.76 9.99 16.23
N LEU A 147 6.83 10.02 17.04
CA LEU A 147 6.97 9.17 18.21
C LEU A 147 5.93 9.49 19.30
N ARG A 148 5.55 10.76 19.44
CA ARG A 148 4.50 11.17 20.38
C ARG A 148 3.13 10.72 19.92
N GLU A 149 2.77 10.96 18.68
CA GLU A 149 1.50 10.53 18.09
C GLU A 149 1.36 9.00 18.13
N ALA A 150 2.46 8.31 17.87
CA ALA A 150 2.54 6.87 17.96
C ALA A 150 2.53 6.35 19.43
N GLN A 151 2.84 7.16 20.43
CA GLN A 151 2.85 6.77 21.84
C GLN A 151 1.44 6.73 22.45
N ASP A 152 0.56 7.62 22.00
CA ASP A 152 -0.83 7.71 22.50
C ASP A 152 -1.66 6.45 22.10
N ALA A 153 -1.16 5.63 21.16
CA ALA A 153 -1.82 4.45 20.65
C ALA A 153 -1.41 3.13 21.35
N VAL A 154 -0.53 3.14 22.37
CA VAL A 154 0.01 1.92 22.95
C VAL A 154 -0.33 1.75 24.42
N ASP A 155 -1.03 0.64 24.68
CA ASP A 155 -1.10 0.05 26.03
C ASP A 155 0.15 -0.85 26.21
N TYR A 156 1.10 -0.41 27.06
CA TYR A 156 2.29 -1.18 27.41
C TYR A 156 1.87 -2.31 28.35
N GLY A 157 1.58 -3.49 27.77
CA GLY A 157 1.36 -4.70 28.56
C GLY A 157 2.58 -5.12 29.39
N GLU A 158 2.48 -6.22 30.15
CA GLU A 158 3.54 -6.74 31.03
C GLU A 158 4.82 -7.24 30.30
N SER A 159 4.85 -7.19 28.97
CA SER A 159 6.01 -7.62 28.19
C SER A 159 7.14 -6.60 28.25
N ARG A 160 8.38 -7.10 28.40
CA ARG A 160 9.59 -6.26 28.36
C ARG A 160 9.73 -5.52 27.01
N TYR A 161 9.28 -6.15 25.92
CA TYR A 161 9.32 -5.59 24.58
C TYR A 161 7.90 -5.45 24.04
N THR A 162 7.58 -4.26 23.58
CA THR A 162 6.34 -3.98 22.86
C THR A 162 6.64 -3.88 21.38
N ARG A 163 5.93 -4.66 20.58
CA ARG A 163 6.05 -4.71 19.14
C ARG A 163 4.75 -4.20 18.52
N ARG A 164 4.86 -3.23 17.63
CA ARG A 164 3.72 -2.76 16.85
C ARG A 164 3.92 -3.09 15.39
N GLN A 165 2.93 -3.73 14.84
CA GLN A 165 2.85 -3.96 13.40
C GLN A 165 2.69 -2.63 12.66
N TRP A 166 2.81 -2.66 11.36
CA TRP A 166 2.67 -1.50 10.50
C TRP A 166 1.33 -0.81 10.70
N PHE A 167 1.37 0.44 11.09
CA PHE A 167 0.20 1.28 11.33
C PHE A 167 0.42 2.67 10.71
N PRO A 168 -0.64 3.32 10.23
CA PRO A 168 -0.54 4.63 9.62
C PRO A 168 -0.40 5.74 10.66
N VAL A 169 0.42 6.74 10.35
CA VAL A 169 0.59 7.97 11.13
C VAL A 169 0.69 9.17 10.19
N ARG A 170 0.30 10.34 10.65
CA ARG A 170 0.42 11.59 9.89
C ARG A 170 1.36 12.54 10.59
N VAL A 171 2.47 12.90 9.94
CA VAL A 171 3.51 13.75 10.50
C VAL A 171 3.80 14.91 9.56
N GLY A 172 3.64 16.14 10.03
CA GLY A 172 3.92 17.32 9.21
C GLY A 172 3.16 17.38 7.89
N GLY A 173 1.96 16.77 7.83
CA GLY A 173 1.14 16.67 6.61
C GLY A 173 1.52 15.52 5.67
N VAL A 174 2.52 14.71 6.03
CA VAL A 174 2.89 13.50 5.28
C VAL A 174 2.30 12.26 5.94
N GLU A 175 1.77 11.38 5.14
CA GLU A 175 1.21 10.11 5.57
C GLU A 175 2.27 9.01 5.48
N LEU A 176 2.52 8.36 6.62
CA LEU A 176 3.53 7.32 6.76
C LEU A 176 2.90 6.04 7.31
N LEU A 177 3.43 4.90 6.89
CA LEU A 177 3.28 3.64 7.60
C LEU A 177 4.49 3.48 8.51
N LEU A 178 4.25 3.23 9.78
CA LEU A 178 5.25 3.07 10.82
C LEU A 178 5.15 1.67 11.42
N CYS A 179 6.30 1.05 11.65
CA CYS A 179 6.45 -0.15 12.46
C CYS A 179 7.50 0.10 13.52
N ASP A 180 7.29 -0.32 14.74
CA ASP A 180 8.28 -0.16 15.79
C ASP A 180 8.29 -1.29 16.81
N VAL A 181 9.45 -1.43 17.43
CA VAL A 181 9.70 -2.31 18.58
C VAL A 181 10.34 -1.45 19.67
N SER A 182 9.81 -1.51 20.87
CA SER A 182 10.32 -0.72 21.98
C SER A 182 10.46 -1.54 23.26
N ASP A 183 11.42 -1.16 24.07
CA ASP A 183 11.47 -1.47 25.49
C ASP A 183 11.21 -0.19 26.32
N GLN A 184 11.57 -0.20 27.60
CA GLN A 184 11.34 0.95 28.47
C GLN A 184 12.14 2.18 28.09
N GLU A 185 13.35 2.02 27.56
CA GLU A 185 14.31 3.10 27.30
C GLU A 185 14.52 3.36 25.81
N ILE A 186 14.60 2.29 25.01
CA ILE A 186 14.93 2.37 23.59
C ILE A 186 13.72 1.99 22.74
N ARG A 187 13.56 2.70 21.64
CA ARG A 187 12.58 2.42 20.60
C ARG A 187 13.26 2.36 19.24
N THR A 188 13.11 1.26 18.55
CA THR A 188 13.55 1.09 17.16
C THR A 188 12.37 1.04 16.24
N GLY A 189 12.47 1.63 15.07
CA GLY A 189 11.38 1.60 14.10
C GLY A 189 11.82 1.83 12.67
N ALA A 190 10.89 1.55 11.77
CA ALA A 190 11.02 1.84 10.35
C ALA A 190 9.77 2.53 9.85
N TYR A 191 9.91 3.32 8.79
CA TYR A 191 8.81 4.01 8.16
C TYR A 191 8.89 3.97 6.64
N VAL A 192 7.73 4.05 6.01
CA VAL A 192 7.56 4.19 4.57
C VAL A 192 6.47 5.22 4.29
N SER A 193 6.66 6.07 3.29
CA SER A 193 5.62 7.01 2.86
C SER A 193 4.50 6.27 2.13
N VAL A 194 3.26 6.55 2.51
CA VAL A 194 2.08 6.02 1.82
C VAL A 194 2.09 6.44 0.36
N ASP A 195 2.43 7.70 0.06
CA ASP A 195 2.52 8.20 -1.31
C ASP A 195 3.59 7.47 -2.15
N ALA A 196 4.75 7.18 -1.56
CA ALA A 196 5.81 6.45 -2.27
C ALA A 196 5.36 5.01 -2.56
N TRP A 197 4.69 4.39 -1.60
CA TRP A 197 4.16 3.06 -1.77
C TRP A 197 3.04 3.01 -2.83
N MET A 198 2.11 3.97 -2.80
CA MET A 198 1.05 4.09 -3.81
C MET A 198 1.62 4.31 -5.21
N ARG A 199 2.63 5.18 -5.37
CA ARG A 199 3.31 5.37 -6.67
C ARG A 199 3.94 4.09 -7.20
N GLN A 200 4.63 3.31 -6.34
CA GLN A 200 5.19 2.02 -6.76
C GLN A 200 4.11 1.04 -7.22
N LEU A 201 2.95 1.06 -6.56
CA LEU A 201 1.81 0.24 -6.94
C LEU A 201 1.22 0.70 -8.27
N GLU A 202 1.03 2.00 -8.48
CA GLU A 202 0.58 2.59 -9.74
C GLU A 202 1.52 2.27 -10.92
N GLU A 203 2.83 2.42 -10.72
CA GLU A 203 3.84 2.08 -11.72
C GLU A 203 3.78 0.60 -12.13
N ARG A 204 3.63 -0.29 -11.15
CA ARG A 204 3.53 -1.74 -11.40
C ARG A 204 2.23 -2.16 -12.05
N THR A 205 1.14 -1.48 -11.72
CA THR A 205 -0.18 -1.71 -12.30
C THR A 205 -0.41 -0.94 -13.60
N GLN A 206 0.61 -0.19 -14.07
CA GLN A 206 0.59 0.61 -15.31
C GLN A 206 -0.59 1.58 -15.37
N GLY A 207 -1.05 2.10 -14.23
CA GLY A 207 -2.17 3.02 -14.17
C GLY A 207 -3.53 2.40 -14.54
N GLN A 208 -3.67 1.08 -14.36
CA GLN A 208 -4.93 0.38 -14.68
C GLN A 208 -6.06 0.68 -13.69
N PHE A 209 -5.75 1.31 -12.57
CA PHE A 209 -6.71 1.68 -11.53
C PHE A 209 -6.90 3.20 -11.51
N ASP A 210 -8.14 3.65 -11.49
CA ASP A 210 -8.49 5.07 -11.43
C ASP A 210 -8.13 5.70 -10.06
N CYS A 211 -8.10 4.89 -9.00
CA CYS A 211 -7.75 5.33 -7.66
C CYS A 211 -7.24 4.15 -6.83
N LEU A 212 -6.16 4.37 -6.10
CA LEU A 212 -5.59 3.44 -5.13
C LEU A 212 -5.50 4.16 -3.78
N TYR A 213 -5.95 3.51 -2.72
CA TYR A 213 -5.82 4.00 -1.35
C TYR A 213 -5.67 2.84 -0.39
N LEU A 214 -5.08 3.11 0.78
CA LEU A 214 -5.05 2.18 1.90
C LEU A 214 -6.24 2.44 2.81
N GLU A 215 -6.81 1.41 3.36
CA GLU A 215 -7.84 1.51 4.39
C GLU A 215 -7.33 0.83 5.66
N ASP A 216 -7.31 1.55 6.77
CA ASP A 216 -6.96 0.98 8.07
C ASP A 216 -8.12 0.21 8.70
N ALA A 217 -7.85 -0.41 9.85
CA ALA A 217 -8.86 -1.20 10.56
C ALA A 217 -10.08 -0.37 11.03
N SER A 218 -9.94 0.94 11.14
CA SER A 218 -11.03 1.86 11.49
C SER A 218 -11.89 2.27 10.29
N GLY A 219 -11.47 1.92 9.08
CA GLY A 219 -12.11 2.33 7.83
C GLY A 219 -11.65 3.71 7.35
N GLN A 220 -10.56 4.26 7.91
CA GLN A 220 -9.98 5.52 7.44
C GLN A 220 -9.13 5.27 6.20
N ALA A 221 -9.31 6.10 5.18
CA ALA A 221 -8.52 6.06 3.96
C ALA A 221 -7.22 6.87 4.09
N TRP A 222 -6.14 6.34 3.51
CA TRP A 222 -4.80 6.91 3.47
C TRP A 222 -4.28 6.93 2.03
N GLY A 223 -3.56 7.97 1.66
CA GLY A 223 -3.13 8.24 0.29
C GLY A 223 -4.19 9.02 -0.48
N ALA A 224 -4.85 8.40 -1.43
CA ALA A 224 -5.91 9.05 -2.19
C ALA A 224 -7.26 9.04 -1.45
N GLN A 225 -8.11 10.02 -1.73
CA GLN A 225 -9.48 9.98 -1.22
C GLN A 225 -10.29 8.89 -1.91
N PRO A 226 -11.05 8.08 -1.16
CA PRO A 226 -11.92 7.08 -1.74
C PRO A 226 -12.98 7.75 -2.61
N PRO A 227 -13.34 7.12 -3.73
CA PRO A 227 -14.34 7.66 -4.62
C PRO A 227 -15.74 7.62 -4.00
N GLU A 228 -16.61 8.55 -4.38
CA GLU A 228 -17.99 8.68 -3.85
C GLU A 228 -18.86 7.44 -4.04
N ASN A 229 -18.50 6.54 -4.95
CA ASN A 229 -19.30 5.35 -5.25
C ASN A 229 -18.47 4.06 -5.19
N PRO A 230 -18.34 3.44 -4.01
CA PRO A 230 -17.48 2.27 -3.78
C PRO A 230 -17.93 0.98 -4.50
N SER A 231 -19.13 0.94 -5.11
CA SER A 231 -19.65 -0.25 -5.77
C SER A 231 -18.90 -0.66 -7.05
N LYS A 232 -17.98 0.15 -7.54
CA LYS A 232 -17.16 -0.10 -8.74
C LYS A 232 -15.70 -0.42 -8.45
N TYR A 233 -15.30 -0.51 -7.18
CA TYR A 233 -13.90 -0.57 -6.78
C TYR A 233 -13.57 -1.89 -6.09
N LEU A 234 -12.35 -2.34 -6.31
CA LEU A 234 -11.80 -3.50 -5.65
C LEU A 234 -11.14 -3.02 -4.35
N ALA A 235 -11.69 -3.40 -3.21
CA ALA A 235 -11.06 -3.15 -1.92
C ALA A 235 -10.21 -4.36 -1.53
N ILE A 236 -8.90 -4.17 -1.36
CA ILE A 236 -8.03 -5.14 -0.71
C ILE A 236 -7.73 -4.57 0.67
N ARG A 237 -8.19 -5.25 1.70
CA ARG A 237 -7.88 -4.91 3.08
C ARG A 237 -6.55 -5.57 3.45
N VAL A 238 -5.66 -4.81 4.03
CA VAL A 238 -4.49 -5.38 4.71
C VAL A 238 -5.04 -6.21 5.87
N PRO A 239 -4.78 -7.51 5.93
CA PRO A 239 -5.31 -8.33 7.01
C PRO A 239 -4.75 -7.83 8.35
N ASN A 240 -5.65 -7.49 9.27
CA ASN A 240 -5.29 -7.30 10.66
C ASN A 240 -4.79 -8.64 11.18
N GLN A 241 -3.51 -8.78 11.38
CA GLN A 241 -2.99 -9.86 12.19
C GLN A 241 -3.32 -9.52 13.65
N SER A 242 -4.40 -10.11 14.12
CA SER A 242 -4.79 -10.15 15.53
C SER A 242 -3.81 -10.97 16.36
#